data_879149cfd29338d9fdefaf411e12611e
#
_entry.id   879149cfd29338d9fdefaf411e12611e
#
_cell.length_a   1.000
_cell.length_b   1.000
_cell.length_c   1.000
_cell.angle_alpha   90.00
_cell.angle_beta   90.00
_cell.angle_gamma   90.00
#
_symmetry.space_group_name_H-M   'P 1'
#
loop_
_entity.id
_entity.type
_entity.pdbx_description
1 polymer ?
#
loop_
_entity_poly.entity_id
_entity_poly.type
_entity_poly.pdbx_seq_one_letter_code
_entity_poly.pdbx_strand_id
1 'polypeptide(L)' 'MQPTETKMTIREMCDAFDVTPRTLRFYEAKELLFPERDGQKRLFTKRDRARL' A
#
# COMPACT_ATOMS: atom_id res chain seq x y z
N MET A 1 -13.76 1.99 19.00
CA MET A 1 -13.05 0.74 18.74
C MET A 1 -12.12 0.91 17.53
N GLN A 2 -10.89 0.46 17.66
CA GLN A 2 -9.94 0.57 16.59
C GLN A 2 -10.17 -0.50 15.52
N PRO A 3 -9.99 -0.16 14.26
CA PRO A 3 -10.06 -1.18 13.21
C PRO A 3 -8.93 -2.19 13.41
N THR A 4 -9.21 -3.43 13.08
CA THR A 4 -8.21 -4.49 13.20
C THR A 4 -7.14 -4.39 12.11
N GLU A 5 -7.43 -3.64 11.07
CA GLU A 5 -6.51 -3.50 9.95
C GLU A 5 -6.14 -2.04 9.79
N THR A 6 -4.84 -1.79 9.79
CA THR A 6 -4.31 -0.44 9.57
C THR A 6 -3.92 -0.29 8.11
N LYS A 7 -4.48 0.73 7.48
CA LYS A 7 -4.17 1.02 6.09
C LYS A 7 -3.08 2.08 6.04
N MET A 8 -2.18 1.94 5.10
CA MET A 8 -1.04 2.83 4.96
C MET A 8 -1.12 3.57 3.64
N THR A 9 -0.72 4.83 3.67
CA THR A 9 -0.61 5.61 2.44
C THR A 9 0.62 5.14 1.66
N ILE A 10 0.72 5.58 0.40
CA ILE A 10 1.88 5.23 -0.42
C ILE A 10 3.17 5.74 0.22
N ARG A 11 3.11 6.92 0.84
CA ARG A 11 4.27 7.49 1.51
C ARG A 11 4.70 6.64 2.70
N GLU A 12 3.74 6.21 3.49
CA GLU A 12 4.02 5.35 4.64
C GLU A 12 4.61 4.01 4.21
N MET A 13 4.11 3.46 3.11
CA MET A 13 4.65 2.22 2.57
C MET A 13 6.10 2.39 2.13
N CYS A 14 6.39 3.51 1.47
CA CYS A 14 7.76 3.77 1.04
C CYS A 14 8.71 3.87 2.23
N ASP A 15 8.30 4.55 3.28
CA ASP A 15 9.13 4.68 4.48
C ASP A 15 9.30 3.36 5.21
N ALA A 16 8.20 2.59 5.33
CA ALA A 16 8.23 1.35 6.10
C ALA A 16 9.06 0.26 5.43
N PHE A 17 9.03 0.21 4.11
CA PHE A 17 9.70 -0.87 3.36
C PHE A 17 10.89 -0.40 2.56
N ASP A 18 11.26 0.86 2.70
CA ASP A 18 12.40 1.44 2.00
C ASP A 18 12.32 1.23 0.48
N VAL A 19 11.16 1.55 -0.06
CA VAL A 19 10.92 1.45 -1.50
C VAL A 19 10.45 2.79 -2.03
N THR A 20 10.44 2.93 -3.35
CA THR A 20 9.99 4.16 -3.99
C THR A 20 8.54 4.02 -4.43
N PRO A 21 7.83 5.14 -4.63
CA PRO A 21 6.47 5.09 -5.17
C PRO A 21 6.41 4.37 -6.52
N ARG A 22 7.47 4.49 -7.30
CA ARG A 22 7.56 3.83 -8.59
C ARG A 22 7.53 2.31 -8.43
N THR A 23 8.24 1.81 -7.44
CA THR A 23 8.25 0.38 -7.13
C THR A 23 6.86 -0.11 -6.78
N LEU A 24 6.14 0.65 -5.95
CA LEU A 24 4.79 0.27 -5.56
C LEU A 24 3.84 0.26 -6.75
N ARG A 25 3.96 1.23 -7.65
CA ARG A 25 3.15 1.27 -8.85
C ARG A 25 3.46 0.10 -9.77
N PHE A 26 4.73 -0.28 -9.83
CA PHE A 26 5.14 -1.43 -10.61
C PHE A 26 4.45 -2.70 -10.11
N TYR A 27 4.46 -2.91 -8.79
CA TYR A 27 3.81 -4.07 -8.20
C TYR A 27 2.30 -4.03 -8.39
N GLU A 28 1.72 -2.85 -8.32
CA GLU A 28 0.29 -2.68 -8.57
C GLU A 28 -0.05 -3.06 -10.02
N ALA A 29 0.78 -2.63 -10.96
CA ALA A 29 0.59 -2.95 -12.37
C ALA A 29 0.72 -4.45 -12.64
N LYS A 30 1.53 -5.14 -11.84
CA LYS A 30 1.71 -6.59 -11.93
C LYS A 30 0.63 -7.34 -11.18
N GLU A 31 -0.34 -6.63 -10.61
CA GLU A 31 -1.42 -7.20 -9.84
C GLU A 31 -0.95 -7.96 -8.60
N LEU A 32 0.19 -7.53 -8.06
CA LEU A 32 0.70 -8.08 -6.81
C LEU A 32 0.16 -7.32 -5.61
N LEU A 33 -0.21 -6.06 -5.82
CA LEU A 33 -0.78 -5.21 -4.79
C LEU A 33 -2.15 -4.71 -5.25
N PHE A 34 -3.09 -4.64 -4.32
CA PHE A 34 -4.44 -4.19 -4.61
C PHE A 34 -4.86 -3.12 -3.60
N PRO A 35 -4.28 -1.91 -3.70
CA PRO A 35 -4.61 -0.86 -2.75
C PRO A 35 -6.04 -0.38 -2.94
N GLU A 36 -6.67 -0.02 -1.83
CA GLU A 36 -7.97 0.62 -1.88
C GLU A 36 -7.79 2.07 -2.27
N ARG A 37 -8.78 2.61 -2.93
CA ARG A 37 -8.76 4.01 -3.32
C ARG A 37 -9.73 4.80 -2.48
N ASP A 38 -9.24 5.87 -1.89
CA ASP A 38 -10.07 6.82 -1.14
C ASP A 38 -9.88 8.18 -1.80
N GLY A 39 -10.75 8.48 -2.76
CA GLY A 39 -10.57 9.67 -3.58
C GLY A 39 -9.34 9.50 -4.44
N GLN A 40 -8.36 10.37 -4.23
CA GLN A 40 -7.11 10.31 -4.98
C GLN A 40 -6.01 9.57 -4.24
N LYS A 41 -6.32 9.07 -3.04
CA LYS A 41 -5.33 8.39 -2.21
C LYS A 41 -5.36 6.89 -2.45
N ARG A 42 -4.20 6.28 -2.40
CA ARG A 42 -4.07 4.83 -2.40
C ARG A 42 -3.78 4.39 -0.98
N LEU A 43 -4.58 3.45 -0.48
CA LEU A 43 -4.43 2.94 0.87
C LEU A 43 -4.08 1.46 0.80
N PHE A 44 -2.91 1.12 1.27
CA PHE A 44 -2.41 -0.25 1.22
C PHE A 44 -2.81 -0.99 2.48
N THR A 45 -3.37 -2.17 2.29
CA THR A 45 -3.88 -2.98 3.39
C THR A 45 -2.78 -3.85 3.97
N LYS A 46 -3.10 -4.52 5.07
CA LYS A 46 -2.20 -5.47 5.68
C LYS A 46 -1.79 -6.57 4.70
N ARG A 47 -2.73 -6.98 3.86
CA ARG A 47 -2.45 -8.01 2.84
C ARG A 47 -1.40 -7.52 1.86
N ASP A 48 -1.50 -6.26 1.43
CA ASP A 48 -0.53 -5.70 0.52
C ASP A 48 0.84 -5.63 1.16
N ARG A 49 0.90 -5.27 2.44
CA ARG A 49 2.17 -5.22 3.16
C ARG A 49 2.80 -6.60 3.25
N ALA A 50 2.00 -7.62 3.44
CA ALA A 50 2.51 -8.99 3.55
C ALA A 50 3.09 -9.47 2.22
N ARG A 51 2.59 -8.95 1.12
CA ARG A 51 3.09 -9.32 -0.20
C ARG A 51 4.36 -8.58 -0.60
N LEU A 52 4.60 -7.47 0.03
CA LEU A 52 5.76 -6.66 -0.27
C LEU A 52 7.01 -7.24 0.40
#